data_e08e47fd54f05ffce53162427ed86130
#
_entry.id   e08e47fd54f05ffce53162427ed86130
#
_cell.length_a   1.000
_cell.length_b   1.000
_cell.length_c   1.000
_cell.angle_alpha   90.00
_cell.angle_beta   90.00
_cell.angle_gamma   90.00
#
_symmetry.space_group_name_H-M   'P 1'
#
loop_
_entity.id
_entity.type
_entity.pdbx_description
1 polymer ?
#
loop_
_entity_poly.entity_id
_entity_poly.type
_entity_poly.pdbx_seq_one_letter_code
_entity_poly.pdbx_strand_id
1 'polypeptide(L)'
;GLLGECEDAPIGLYVRSSTPPSELFSPQRKIAVVGTRDISPYGTEWCSRIVQGLSRSEEKPVIVSGLALGTDICAHRQAIESGLPTIAVMATGPETVYPCRHRTFAERMAATEGCALITDYPPGTAPLAIHFLRRNRIIAGLSDATILVESRIKGGGMMTSRLAFSYNREVYALPGRV
;
A
#
# COMPACT_ATOMS: atom_id res chain seq x y z
N GLY A 1 -9.15 -14.86 -4.20
CA GLY A 1 -9.29 -13.48 -3.67
C GLY A 1 -9.00 -12.44 -4.73
N LEU A 2 -9.30 -11.17 -4.48
CA LEU A 2 -9.31 -10.05 -5.44
C LEU A 2 -8.08 -9.96 -6.36
N LEU A 3 -6.87 -10.15 -5.82
CA LEU A 3 -5.65 -10.10 -6.62
C LEU A 3 -5.60 -11.21 -7.69
N GLY A 4 -6.11 -12.40 -7.38
CA GLY A 4 -6.13 -13.53 -8.32
C GLY A 4 -7.15 -13.38 -9.45
N GLU A 5 -8.04 -12.40 -9.37
CA GLU A 5 -9.02 -12.07 -10.42
C GLU A 5 -8.47 -11.09 -11.46
N CYS A 6 -7.30 -10.48 -11.17
CA CYS A 6 -6.65 -9.57 -12.11
C CYS A 6 -5.94 -10.33 -13.22
N GLU A 7 -6.02 -9.83 -14.46
CA GLU A 7 -5.40 -10.46 -15.64
C GLU A 7 -3.87 -10.61 -15.49
N ASP A 8 -3.24 -9.70 -14.75
CA ASP A 8 -1.80 -9.63 -14.50
C ASP A 8 -1.43 -10.03 -13.06
N ALA A 9 -2.24 -10.89 -12.43
CA ALA A 9 -1.98 -11.40 -11.09
C ALA A 9 -0.60 -12.05 -10.99
N PRO A 10 0.16 -11.84 -9.90
CA PRO A 10 1.43 -12.53 -9.70
C PRO A 10 1.21 -14.02 -9.46
N ILE A 11 2.14 -14.87 -9.92
CA ILE A 11 2.12 -16.32 -9.68
C ILE A 11 2.24 -16.64 -8.17
N GLY A 12 2.97 -15.80 -7.43
CA GLY A 12 3.18 -15.95 -5.99
C GLY A 12 3.71 -14.69 -5.36
N LEU A 13 3.67 -14.64 -4.04
CA LEU A 13 4.18 -13.54 -3.25
C LEU A 13 5.15 -14.05 -2.18
N TYR A 14 6.28 -13.38 -2.05
CA TYR A 14 7.13 -13.48 -0.88
C TYR A 14 6.51 -12.63 0.23
N VAL A 15 6.44 -13.16 1.45
CA VAL A 15 5.81 -12.50 2.60
C VAL A 15 6.78 -12.45 3.77
N ARG A 16 6.93 -11.28 4.37
CA ARG A 16 7.62 -11.08 5.66
C ARG A 16 6.61 -10.53 6.66
N SER A 17 6.25 -11.33 7.63
CA SER A 17 5.26 -10.99 8.67
C SER A 17 5.42 -11.91 9.86
N SER A 18 4.99 -11.47 11.05
CA SER A 18 4.75 -12.32 12.20
C SER A 18 3.38 -13.02 12.15
N THR A 19 2.49 -12.56 11.27
CA THR A 19 1.13 -13.09 11.09
C THR A 19 1.09 -14.10 9.95
N PRO A 20 0.41 -15.26 10.12
CA PRO A 20 0.28 -16.26 9.06
C PRO A 20 -0.38 -15.69 7.78
N PRO A 21 0.04 -16.13 6.57
CA PRO A 21 -0.56 -15.68 5.32
C PRO A 21 -2.08 -15.90 5.23
N SER A 22 -2.60 -16.97 5.83
CA SER A 22 -4.04 -17.27 5.87
C SER A 22 -4.87 -16.18 6.57
N GLU A 23 -4.30 -15.51 7.56
CA GLU A 23 -4.92 -14.38 8.24
C GLU A 23 -4.73 -13.06 7.50
N LEU A 24 -3.51 -12.79 7.00
CA LEU A 24 -3.19 -11.58 6.23
C LEU A 24 -4.07 -11.43 4.97
N PHE A 25 -4.35 -12.54 4.31
CA PHE A 25 -5.13 -12.58 3.07
C PHE A 25 -6.57 -13.07 3.29
N SER A 26 -7.04 -13.03 4.54
CA SER A 26 -8.45 -13.26 4.88
C SER A 26 -9.40 -12.31 4.11
N PRO A 27 -10.73 -12.57 4.08
CA PRO A 27 -11.70 -11.75 3.38
C PRO A 27 -11.87 -10.31 3.90
N GLN A 28 -11.12 -9.93 4.94
CA GLN A 28 -11.12 -8.57 5.47
C GLN A 28 -10.88 -7.52 4.36
N ARG A 29 -11.66 -6.43 4.38
CA ARG A 29 -11.56 -5.33 3.41
C ARG A 29 -10.16 -4.74 3.40
N LYS A 30 -9.66 -4.46 2.21
CA LYS A 30 -8.36 -3.84 1.98
C LYS A 30 -8.53 -2.52 1.24
N ILE A 31 -7.94 -1.46 1.79
CA ILE A 31 -8.03 -0.12 1.21
C ILE A 31 -6.62 0.35 0.86
N ALA A 32 -6.39 0.58 -0.43
CA ALA A 32 -5.16 1.20 -0.90
C ALA A 32 -5.17 2.70 -0.57
N VAL A 33 -4.08 3.21 0.01
CA VAL A 33 -3.85 4.64 0.20
C VAL A 33 -2.58 5.01 -0.54
N VAL A 34 -2.72 5.80 -1.60
CA VAL A 34 -1.65 6.08 -2.55
C VAL A 34 -1.54 7.56 -2.87
N GLY A 35 -0.36 7.97 -3.35
CA GLY A 35 -0.17 9.37 -3.72
C GLY A 35 1.25 9.71 -4.14
N THR A 36 1.59 10.99 -3.99
CA THR A 36 2.90 11.53 -4.32
C THR A 36 3.97 11.14 -3.31
N ARG A 37 5.22 11.05 -3.78
CA ARG A 37 6.40 10.90 -2.92
C ARG A 37 6.79 12.21 -2.22
N ASP A 38 6.31 13.33 -2.74
CA ASP A 38 6.52 14.69 -2.22
C ASP A 38 5.17 15.23 -1.74
N ILE A 39 4.72 14.68 -0.61
CA ILE A 39 3.42 14.99 -0.03
C ILE A 39 3.45 16.37 0.65
N SER A 40 2.43 17.18 0.39
CA SER A 40 2.28 18.48 1.05
C SER A 40 1.83 18.34 2.52
N PRO A 41 1.94 19.39 3.35
CA PRO A 41 1.35 19.42 4.69
C PRO A 41 -0.16 19.10 4.67
N TYR A 42 -0.89 19.63 3.68
CA TYR A 42 -2.31 19.34 3.47
C TYR A 42 -2.55 17.85 3.18
N GLY A 43 -1.77 17.26 2.25
CA GLY A 43 -1.85 15.84 1.94
C GLY A 43 -1.52 14.97 3.14
N THR A 44 -0.50 15.34 3.93
CA THR A 44 -0.12 14.62 5.17
C THR A 44 -1.24 14.64 6.20
N GLU A 45 -1.83 15.79 6.44
CA GLU A 45 -2.95 15.94 7.38
C GLU A 45 -4.14 15.08 6.97
N TRP A 46 -4.55 15.16 5.70
CA TRP A 46 -5.70 14.41 5.21
C TRP A 46 -5.44 12.90 5.11
N CYS A 47 -4.23 12.50 4.72
CA CYS A 47 -3.84 11.09 4.77
C CYS A 47 -4.02 10.52 6.19
N SER A 48 -3.52 11.24 7.19
CA SER A 48 -3.64 10.84 8.59
C SER A 48 -5.10 10.81 9.05
N ARG A 49 -5.89 11.85 8.74
CA ARG A 49 -7.31 11.91 9.09
C ARG A 49 -8.13 10.79 8.45
N ILE A 50 -7.88 10.47 7.18
CA ILE A 50 -8.57 9.41 6.45
C ILE A 50 -8.27 8.05 7.11
N VAL A 51 -6.99 7.73 7.31
CA VAL A 51 -6.60 6.45 7.92
C VAL A 51 -7.11 6.34 9.36
N GLN A 52 -7.03 7.41 10.15
CA GLN A 52 -7.61 7.44 11.49
C GLN A 52 -9.14 7.30 11.46
N GLY A 53 -9.82 7.89 10.48
CA GLY A 53 -11.26 7.73 10.29
C GLY A 53 -11.64 6.27 10.03
N LEU A 54 -10.90 5.59 9.18
CA LEU A 54 -11.08 4.17 8.86
C LEU A 54 -10.91 3.25 10.09
N SER A 55 -10.09 3.64 11.07
CA SER A 55 -9.92 2.85 12.30
C SER A 55 -11.15 2.84 13.21
N ARG A 56 -12.11 3.75 12.98
CA ARG A 56 -13.35 3.85 13.73
C ARG A 56 -14.50 3.04 13.10
N SER A 57 -14.28 2.44 11.91
CA SER A 57 -15.28 1.57 11.30
C SER A 57 -15.40 0.25 12.09
N GLU A 58 -16.58 -0.37 12.06
CA GLU A 58 -16.83 -1.66 12.73
C GLU A 58 -15.88 -2.74 12.18
N GLU A 59 -15.75 -2.81 10.87
CA GLU A 59 -14.77 -3.65 10.20
C GLU A 59 -13.51 -2.85 9.90
N LYS A 60 -12.52 -2.97 10.77
CA LYS A 60 -11.21 -2.32 10.58
C LYS A 60 -10.55 -2.82 9.30
N PRO A 61 -10.38 -1.99 8.26
CA PRO A 61 -9.76 -2.44 7.02
C PRO A 61 -8.25 -2.60 7.16
N VAL A 62 -7.68 -3.40 6.28
CA VAL A 62 -6.22 -3.46 6.07
C VAL A 62 -5.81 -2.29 5.17
N ILE A 63 -4.86 -1.49 5.59
CA ILE A 63 -4.30 -0.43 4.75
C ILE A 63 -3.21 -1.01 3.85
N VAL A 64 -3.34 -0.82 2.54
CA VAL A 64 -2.36 -1.29 1.55
C VAL A 64 -1.65 -0.10 0.91
N SER A 65 -0.33 -0.12 0.84
CA SER A 65 0.45 0.91 0.16
C SER A 65 1.83 0.39 -0.25
N GLY A 66 2.69 1.26 -0.77
CA GLY A 66 3.94 0.87 -1.42
C GLY A 66 5.22 1.09 -0.64
N LEU A 67 5.16 1.54 0.60
CA LEU A 67 6.34 1.85 1.42
C LEU A 67 7.25 2.95 0.83
N ALA A 68 6.81 3.68 -0.19
CA ALA A 68 7.54 4.79 -0.78
C ALA A 68 7.54 6.02 0.15
N LEU A 69 8.28 7.06 -0.24
CA LEU A 69 8.24 8.36 0.42
C LEU A 69 6.85 9.00 0.31
N GLY A 70 6.59 9.97 1.15
CA GLY A 70 5.37 10.79 1.10
C GLY A 70 4.13 10.01 1.55
N THR A 71 3.15 9.88 0.68
CA THR A 71 1.84 9.32 1.02
C THR A 71 1.93 7.91 1.58
N ASP A 72 2.71 7.03 0.97
CA ASP A 72 2.77 5.62 1.35
C ASP A 72 3.25 5.42 2.80
N ILE A 73 4.39 6.03 3.14
CA ILE A 73 4.91 5.91 4.52
C ILE A 73 4.01 6.62 5.53
N CYS A 74 3.36 7.71 5.16
CA CYS A 74 2.38 8.40 6.00
C CYS A 74 1.21 7.47 6.32
N ALA A 75 0.64 6.81 5.31
CA ALA A 75 -0.47 5.87 5.48
C ALA A 75 -0.10 4.69 6.39
N HIS A 76 1.07 4.07 6.18
CA HIS A 76 1.52 2.96 7.02
C HIS A 76 1.74 3.35 8.48
N ARG A 77 2.38 4.50 8.72
CA ARG A 77 2.59 5.02 10.08
C ARG A 77 1.28 5.25 10.79
N GLN A 78 0.37 5.97 10.13
CA GLN A 78 -0.93 6.27 10.71
C GLN A 78 -1.77 5.00 10.93
N ALA A 79 -1.68 3.99 10.04
CA ALA A 79 -2.35 2.71 10.24
C ALA A 79 -1.91 2.05 11.55
N ILE A 80 -0.60 1.91 11.76
CA ILE A 80 -0.04 1.31 12.99
C ILE A 80 -0.43 2.13 14.23
N GLU A 81 -0.32 3.45 14.17
CA GLU A 81 -0.69 4.35 15.27
C GLU A 81 -2.18 4.27 15.63
N SER A 82 -3.02 3.98 14.64
CA SER A 82 -4.48 3.84 14.82
C SER A 82 -4.94 2.39 15.09
N GLY A 83 -4.01 1.45 15.24
CA GLY A 83 -4.32 0.03 15.48
C GLY A 83 -4.99 -0.66 14.30
N LEU A 84 -4.65 -0.24 13.06
CA LEU A 84 -5.06 -0.88 11.82
C LEU A 84 -3.95 -1.80 11.31
N PRO A 85 -4.31 -2.99 10.77
CA PRO A 85 -3.38 -3.81 10.03
C PRO A 85 -2.94 -3.10 8.75
N THR A 86 -1.69 -3.35 8.31
CA THR A 86 -1.21 -2.72 7.08
C THR A 86 -0.23 -3.60 6.30
N ILE A 87 -0.37 -3.62 4.98
CA ILE A 87 0.45 -4.40 4.05
C ILE A 87 1.24 -3.45 3.15
N ALA A 88 2.56 -3.54 3.22
CA ALA A 88 3.44 -2.82 2.30
C ALA A 88 3.83 -3.73 1.14
N VAL A 89 3.50 -3.30 -0.09
CA VAL A 89 3.93 -3.97 -1.30
C VAL A 89 5.26 -3.37 -1.73
N MET A 90 6.32 -4.17 -1.81
CA MET A 90 7.67 -3.71 -2.18
C MET A 90 7.92 -3.89 -3.68
N ALA A 91 8.87 -3.14 -4.21
CA ALA A 91 9.33 -3.20 -5.61
C ALA A 91 10.76 -3.76 -5.72
N THR A 92 11.17 -4.52 -4.73
CA THR A 92 12.50 -5.13 -4.56
C THR A 92 12.34 -6.55 -4.07
N GLY A 93 13.42 -7.31 -4.01
CA GLY A 93 13.43 -8.61 -3.32
C GLY A 93 13.05 -8.47 -1.83
N PRO A 94 12.61 -9.57 -1.19
CA PRO A 94 12.04 -9.54 0.17
C PRO A 94 13.04 -9.08 1.25
N GLU A 95 14.34 -9.18 1.01
CA GLU A 95 15.41 -8.77 1.93
C GLU A 95 15.73 -7.27 1.83
N THR A 96 15.34 -6.60 0.74
CA THR A 96 15.74 -5.23 0.44
C THR A 96 14.61 -4.24 0.66
N VAL A 97 14.76 -3.36 1.64
CA VAL A 97 13.83 -2.24 1.87
C VAL A 97 14.30 -1.00 1.13
N TYR A 98 13.44 -0.45 0.28
CA TYR A 98 13.68 0.80 -0.42
C TYR A 98 12.53 1.80 -0.21
N PRO A 99 12.82 3.06 0.15
CA PRO A 99 14.13 3.62 0.43
C PRO A 99 14.73 3.08 1.75
N CYS A 100 16.06 2.97 1.83
CA CYS A 100 16.74 2.35 2.96
C CYS A 100 16.43 3.03 4.32
N ARG A 101 16.10 4.31 4.33
CA ARG A 101 15.66 5.04 5.53
C ARG A 101 14.37 4.54 6.14
N HIS A 102 13.58 3.74 5.42
CA HIS A 102 12.36 3.10 5.94
C HIS A 102 12.65 1.71 6.54
N ARG A 103 13.90 1.23 6.55
CA ARG A 103 14.24 -0.13 7.00
C ARG A 103 13.75 -0.41 8.43
N THR A 104 14.12 0.43 9.38
CA THR A 104 13.71 0.25 10.79
C THR A 104 12.18 0.23 10.94
N PHE A 105 11.48 1.08 10.20
CA PHE A 105 10.02 1.08 10.20
C PHE A 105 9.46 -0.21 9.59
N ALA A 106 10.00 -0.65 8.47
CA ALA A 106 9.59 -1.88 7.79
C ALA A 106 9.83 -3.13 8.66
N GLU A 107 10.95 -3.19 9.38
CA GLU A 107 11.24 -4.28 10.32
C GLU A 107 10.23 -4.30 11.48
N ARG A 108 9.94 -3.13 12.07
CA ARG A 108 8.89 -3.01 13.08
C ARG A 108 7.52 -3.43 12.53
N MET A 109 7.18 -3.01 11.33
CA MET A 109 5.94 -3.37 10.66
C MET A 109 5.83 -4.88 10.47
N ALA A 110 6.88 -5.55 9.97
CA ALA A 110 6.88 -7.01 9.79
C ALA A 110 6.77 -7.80 11.10
N ALA A 111 7.15 -7.21 12.23
CA ALA A 111 7.01 -7.77 13.57
C ALA A 111 5.67 -7.43 14.25
N THR A 112 4.87 -6.55 13.66
CA THR A 112 3.57 -6.13 14.21
C THR A 112 2.47 -7.08 13.69
N GLU A 113 1.62 -7.57 14.57
CA GLU A 113 0.49 -8.43 14.23
C GLU A 113 -0.45 -7.77 13.20
N GLY A 114 -0.91 -8.54 12.24
CA GLY A 114 -1.75 -8.05 11.14
C GLY A 114 -1.01 -7.25 10.07
N CYS A 115 0.30 -7.02 10.21
CA CYS A 115 1.10 -6.26 9.26
C CYS A 115 2.06 -7.14 8.45
N ALA A 116 2.35 -6.74 7.21
CA ALA A 116 3.24 -7.49 6.34
C ALA A 116 4.00 -6.61 5.35
N LEU A 117 5.18 -7.11 4.95
CA LEU A 117 5.88 -6.69 3.74
C LEU A 117 5.71 -7.79 2.70
N ILE A 118 5.26 -7.46 1.51
CA ILE A 118 5.07 -8.42 0.43
C ILE A 118 5.73 -7.97 -0.87
N THR A 119 6.13 -8.91 -1.70
CA THR A 119 6.66 -8.64 -3.04
C THR A 119 6.49 -9.85 -3.95
N ASP A 120 6.35 -9.62 -5.25
CA ASP A 120 6.41 -10.67 -6.28
C ASP A 120 7.82 -10.81 -6.90
N TYR A 121 8.77 -9.99 -6.45
CA TYR A 121 10.15 -10.06 -6.92
C TYR A 121 10.98 -11.06 -6.11
N PRO A 122 11.80 -11.89 -6.79
CA PRO A 122 12.67 -12.85 -6.12
C PRO A 122 13.77 -12.16 -5.31
N PRO A 123 14.40 -12.88 -4.36
CA PRO A 123 15.57 -12.40 -3.64
C PRO A 123 16.67 -11.89 -4.57
N GLY A 124 17.40 -10.86 -4.16
CA GLY A 124 18.44 -10.21 -4.95
C GLY A 124 17.93 -9.16 -5.95
N THR A 125 16.61 -8.94 -6.06
CA THR A 125 16.06 -7.94 -6.98
C THR A 125 16.33 -6.52 -6.51
N ALA A 126 17.05 -5.75 -7.33
CA ALA A 126 17.41 -4.36 -7.06
C ALA A 126 16.23 -3.38 -7.28
N PRO A 127 16.25 -2.19 -6.65
CA PRO A 127 15.20 -1.17 -6.79
C PRO A 127 15.32 -0.41 -8.13
N LEU A 128 14.77 -0.98 -9.20
CA LEU A 128 14.71 -0.34 -10.52
C LEU A 128 13.40 0.43 -10.70
N ALA A 129 13.45 1.55 -11.44
CA ALA A 129 12.28 2.42 -11.67
C ALA A 129 11.06 1.65 -12.22
N ILE A 130 11.29 0.72 -13.15
CA ILE A 130 10.23 -0.10 -13.75
C ILE A 130 9.54 -1.01 -12.73
N HIS A 131 10.25 -1.48 -11.71
CA HIS A 131 9.68 -2.34 -10.68
C HIS A 131 8.63 -1.60 -9.84
N PHE A 132 8.86 -0.32 -9.54
CA PHE A 132 7.89 0.51 -8.82
C PHE A 132 6.59 0.70 -9.60
N LEU A 133 6.68 0.82 -10.93
CA LEU A 133 5.50 0.93 -11.78
C LEU A 133 4.73 -0.39 -11.85
N ARG A 134 5.43 -1.50 -12.06
CA ARG A 134 4.82 -2.84 -12.15
C ARG A 134 4.21 -3.29 -10.83
N ARG A 135 4.86 -3.01 -9.69
CA ARG A 135 4.37 -3.33 -8.36
C ARG A 135 3.00 -2.73 -8.08
N ASN A 136 2.68 -1.56 -8.63
CA ASN A 136 1.43 -0.86 -8.34
C ASN A 136 0.17 -1.67 -8.70
N ARG A 137 0.27 -2.62 -9.64
CA ARG A 137 -0.81 -3.57 -9.95
C ARG A 137 -1.19 -4.43 -8.74
N ILE A 138 -0.23 -4.80 -7.90
CA ILE A 138 -0.48 -5.60 -6.70
C ILE A 138 -1.20 -4.74 -5.64
N ILE A 139 -0.82 -3.47 -5.47
CA ILE A 139 -1.51 -2.55 -4.56
C ILE A 139 -2.97 -2.42 -4.98
N ALA A 140 -3.21 -2.11 -6.26
CA ALA A 140 -4.56 -1.97 -6.80
C ALA A 140 -5.36 -3.28 -6.75
N GLY A 141 -4.74 -4.39 -7.16
CA GLY A 141 -5.40 -5.70 -7.26
C GLY A 141 -5.75 -6.33 -5.91
N LEU A 142 -4.99 -6.05 -4.85
CA LEU A 142 -5.28 -6.52 -3.49
C LEU A 142 -6.44 -5.78 -2.84
N SER A 143 -6.78 -4.57 -3.30
CA SER A 143 -7.62 -3.64 -2.57
C SER A 143 -9.02 -3.58 -3.15
N ASP A 144 -10.02 -3.49 -2.25
CA ASP A 144 -11.43 -3.27 -2.60
C ASP A 144 -11.64 -1.85 -3.11
N ALA A 145 -10.91 -0.90 -2.52
CA ALA A 145 -10.95 0.51 -2.91
C ALA A 145 -9.56 1.14 -2.87
N THR A 146 -9.36 2.19 -3.66
CA THR A 146 -8.12 3.00 -3.69
C THR A 146 -8.44 4.45 -3.38
N ILE A 147 -7.76 5.01 -2.39
CA ILE A 147 -7.83 6.42 -2.02
C ILE A 147 -6.57 7.13 -2.53
N LEU A 148 -6.76 8.05 -3.47
CA LEU A 148 -5.72 8.94 -3.98
C LEU A 148 -5.69 10.22 -3.14
N VAL A 149 -4.65 10.38 -2.32
CA VAL A 149 -4.52 11.55 -1.43
C VAL A 149 -4.02 12.77 -2.19
N GLU A 150 -2.93 12.64 -2.92
CA GLU A 150 -2.33 13.73 -3.68
C GLU A 150 -1.47 13.15 -4.81
N SER A 151 -1.60 13.65 -6.03
CA SER A 151 -0.78 13.18 -7.14
C SER A 151 -0.69 14.21 -8.27
N ARG A 152 0.43 14.21 -8.98
CA ARG A 152 0.52 14.81 -10.30
C ARG A 152 -0.23 13.95 -11.30
N ILE A 153 -0.70 14.54 -12.42
CA ILE A 153 -1.43 13.83 -13.49
C ILE A 153 -0.70 12.60 -14.02
N LYS A 154 0.63 12.66 -14.10
CA LYS A 154 1.51 11.53 -14.50
C LYS A 154 2.21 10.87 -13.31
N GLY A 155 1.71 11.05 -12.10
CA GLY A 155 2.30 10.50 -10.87
C GLY A 155 1.98 9.02 -10.66
N GLY A 156 2.80 8.34 -9.83
CA GLY A 156 2.60 6.93 -9.49
C GLY A 156 1.27 6.64 -8.80
N GLY A 157 0.79 7.54 -7.94
CA GLY A 157 -0.53 7.43 -7.31
C GLY A 157 -1.67 7.43 -8.34
N MET A 158 -1.60 8.32 -9.34
CA MET A 158 -2.57 8.36 -10.43
C MET A 158 -2.53 7.06 -11.27
N MET A 159 -1.34 6.49 -11.50
CA MET A 159 -1.21 5.22 -12.20
C MET A 159 -1.88 4.08 -11.41
N THR A 160 -1.65 4.01 -10.11
CA THR A 160 -2.28 2.99 -9.24
C THR A 160 -3.80 3.14 -9.25
N SER A 161 -4.32 4.36 -9.21
CA SER A 161 -5.76 4.64 -9.29
C SER A 161 -6.37 4.19 -10.62
N ARG A 162 -5.66 4.40 -11.74
CA ARG A 162 -6.11 3.93 -13.07
C ARG A 162 -6.13 2.40 -13.15
N LEU A 163 -5.14 1.73 -12.57
CA LEU A 163 -5.12 0.25 -12.48
C LEU A 163 -6.28 -0.25 -11.62
N ALA A 164 -6.54 0.36 -10.46
CA ALA A 164 -7.69 0.00 -9.63
C ALA A 164 -9.01 0.14 -10.40
N PHE A 165 -9.19 1.23 -11.13
CA PHE A 165 -10.37 1.44 -11.98
C PHE A 165 -10.49 0.37 -13.08
N SER A 166 -9.38 0.00 -13.74
CA SER A 166 -9.40 -1.06 -14.77
C SER A 166 -9.71 -2.45 -14.19
N TYR A 167 -9.46 -2.68 -12.90
CA TYR A 167 -9.83 -3.90 -12.18
C TYR A 167 -11.23 -3.85 -11.57
N ASN A 168 -12.07 -2.88 -11.96
CA ASN A 168 -13.41 -2.65 -11.38
C ASN A 168 -13.38 -2.44 -9.86
N ARG A 169 -12.35 -1.79 -9.33
CA ARG A 169 -12.27 -1.39 -7.92
C ARG A 169 -12.70 0.06 -7.76
N GLU A 170 -13.26 0.38 -6.62
CA GLU A 170 -13.64 1.75 -6.30
C GLU A 170 -12.41 2.66 -6.18
N VAL A 171 -12.55 3.89 -6.68
CA VAL A 171 -11.48 4.90 -6.61
C VAL A 171 -12.04 6.20 -6.05
N TYR A 172 -11.43 6.66 -4.99
CA TYR A 172 -11.73 7.93 -4.34
C TYR A 172 -10.51 8.85 -4.45
N ALA A 173 -10.74 10.14 -4.65
CA ALA A 173 -9.68 11.14 -4.69
C ALA A 173 -9.97 12.26 -3.71
N LEU A 174 -8.95 12.65 -2.96
CA LEU A 174 -9.02 13.84 -2.13
C LEU A 174 -9.06 15.08 -3.05
N PRO A 175 -9.99 16.02 -2.86
CA PRO A 175 -9.99 17.27 -3.58
C PRO A 175 -8.69 18.03 -3.36
N GLY A 176 -8.10 18.53 -4.44
CA GLY A 176 -6.92 19.41 -4.36
C GLY A 176 -7.25 20.74 -3.68
N ARG A 177 -6.22 21.49 -3.28
CA ARG A 177 -6.42 22.88 -2.85
C ARG A 177 -6.92 23.69 -4.04
N VAL A 178 -7.96 24.46 -3.80
CA VAL A 178 -8.45 25.50 -4.70
C VAL A 178 -7.56 26.72 -4.58
#